data_19e736f5a2a9b706a07b46a61a9205ad
#
_entry.id   19e736f5a2a9b706a07b46a61a9205ad
#
_cell.length_a   1.000
_cell.length_b   1.000
_cell.length_c   1.000
_cell.angle_alpha   90.00
_cell.angle_beta   90.00
_cell.angle_gamma   90.00
#
_symmetry.space_group_name_H-M   'P 1'
#
loop_
_entity.id
_entity.type
_entity.pdbx_description
1 polymer ?
#
loop_
_entity_poly.entity_id
_entity_poly.type
_entity_poly.pdbx_seq_one_letter_code
_entity_poly.pdbx_strand_id
1 'polypeptide(L)'
;MEQQKHNYSLVVKKDCPTCALIEPVIKQLSVTFNNSLTIYVQDDPSFPESVADKIDDTSLEFSYKQKIEIVPTLIRSGDGLDEQARIFGWDKSQWQEFTGIENLGANLVDFKPGCGSKTQDPGMTEILTLRFDTDLLQARKIELAESEDIMEACFERGWSDGLPLVPPTPLRVTRMLSSTDRFADEIVGSVPPDNRPCTIEKIAINAVMAGCKPDYLQVVIAALRAALKDEFCMHGLLCTTYFSTPVMIVNGPITKQIGMNSGVNALGQGNRANATIGRALQLIVRNVGGGIPGGIDRATLGNPGKYTFCFCEDESDAEWPSLSMDRGYTREDSVVNLFAGSGVQPFVDQQSRQPESLVKNLANSLRSVANTRSFGMADAIIVISPEHRRVLREGGWTKPNLKQALYDELKTPGADIIRGKDGIAEGMPEKFKDIMLNKFRDDGLHIVGAGGKAGMFSAIISGWLASGEKGSQMVSQQIN
;
A
#
# COMPACT_ATOMS: atom_id res chain seq x y z
N MET A 1 10.35 53.79 -24.54
CA MET A 1 9.88 52.54 -23.96
C MET A 1 10.64 51.44 -24.64
N GLU A 2 11.63 50.82 -23.97
CA GLU A 2 12.32 49.65 -24.47
C GLU A 2 11.29 48.53 -24.60
N GLN A 3 11.10 48.01 -25.81
CA GLN A 3 10.32 46.79 -26.02
C GLN A 3 11.04 45.68 -25.29
N GLN A 4 10.43 45.15 -24.24
CA GLN A 4 10.91 43.92 -23.57
C GLN A 4 11.03 42.85 -24.66
N LYS A 5 12.25 42.35 -24.85
CA LYS A 5 12.57 41.29 -25.81
C LYS A 5 12.02 40.00 -25.24
N HIS A 6 10.92 39.49 -25.78
CA HIS A 6 10.37 38.19 -25.37
C HIS A 6 10.98 37.07 -26.25
N ASN A 7 11.29 35.95 -25.63
CA ASN A 7 11.63 34.72 -26.33
C ASN A 7 10.39 33.82 -26.36
N TYR A 8 10.24 33.09 -27.46
CA TYR A 8 9.13 32.17 -27.65
C TYR A 8 9.67 30.74 -27.86
N SER A 9 9.01 29.75 -27.24
CA SER A 9 9.22 28.33 -27.51
C SER A 9 7.90 27.72 -27.99
N LEU A 10 7.89 27.13 -29.16
CA LEU A 10 6.75 26.46 -29.74
C LEU A 10 6.98 24.95 -29.78
N VAL A 11 6.11 24.19 -29.15
CA VAL A 11 6.17 22.73 -29.16
C VAL A 11 5.07 22.17 -30.06
N VAL A 12 5.48 21.33 -31.00
CA VAL A 12 4.60 20.74 -32.02
C VAL A 12 4.91 19.26 -32.24
N LYS A 13 3.99 18.54 -32.89
CA LYS A 13 4.24 17.19 -33.43
C LYS A 13 3.55 17.05 -34.78
N LYS A 14 4.12 16.23 -35.68
CA LYS A 14 3.56 15.96 -37.01
C LYS A 14 2.25 15.20 -36.91
N ASP A 15 2.18 14.22 -36.02
CA ASP A 15 0.98 13.42 -35.71
C ASP A 15 -0.02 14.20 -34.85
N CYS A 16 -0.33 15.43 -35.28
CA CYS A 16 -1.31 16.30 -34.63
C CYS A 16 -2.04 17.13 -35.69
N PRO A 17 -3.33 16.87 -35.94
CA PRO A 17 -4.11 17.62 -36.92
C PRO A 17 -4.16 19.13 -36.69
N THR A 18 -3.99 19.58 -35.45
CA THR A 18 -3.95 21.01 -35.12
C THR A 18 -2.59 21.61 -35.41
N CYS A 19 -1.49 20.89 -35.15
CA CYS A 19 -0.14 21.31 -35.51
C CYS A 19 0.00 21.43 -37.04
N ALA A 20 -0.52 20.46 -37.81
CA ALA A 20 -0.55 20.50 -39.26
C ALA A 20 -1.39 21.68 -39.79
N LEU A 21 -2.54 21.97 -39.18
CA LEU A 21 -3.37 23.10 -39.56
C LEU A 21 -2.64 24.44 -39.42
N ILE A 22 -1.88 24.64 -38.35
CA ILE A 22 -1.19 25.89 -38.04
C ILE A 22 0.20 25.99 -38.67
N GLU A 23 0.62 25.10 -39.57
CA GLU A 23 1.91 25.21 -40.25
C GLU A 23 2.16 26.55 -40.95
N PRO A 24 1.16 27.17 -41.61
CA PRO A 24 1.32 28.54 -42.14
C PRO A 24 1.58 29.58 -41.04
N VAL A 25 0.98 29.41 -39.85
CA VAL A 25 1.21 30.27 -38.67
C VAL A 25 2.64 30.06 -38.15
N ILE A 26 3.11 28.83 -38.05
CA ILE A 26 4.47 28.53 -37.64
C ILE A 26 5.48 29.22 -38.53
N LYS A 27 5.27 29.17 -39.86
CA LYS A 27 6.09 29.90 -40.82
C LYS A 27 6.04 31.42 -40.62
N GLN A 28 4.86 31.98 -40.37
CA GLN A 28 4.69 33.40 -40.11
C GLN A 28 5.44 33.84 -38.85
N LEU A 29 5.31 33.05 -37.75
CA LEU A 29 6.02 33.29 -36.50
C LEU A 29 7.54 33.23 -36.69
N SER A 30 8.05 32.23 -37.41
CA SER A 30 9.50 32.05 -37.64
C SER A 30 10.12 33.23 -38.40
N VAL A 31 9.39 33.81 -39.33
CA VAL A 31 9.81 35.02 -40.04
C VAL A 31 9.74 36.28 -39.17
N THR A 32 8.69 36.39 -38.36
CA THR A 32 8.45 37.59 -37.53
C THR A 32 9.39 37.66 -36.33
N PHE A 33 9.58 36.55 -35.64
CA PHE A 33 10.37 36.52 -34.42
C PHE A 33 11.81 36.07 -34.64
N ASN A 34 12.12 35.47 -35.81
CA ASN A 34 13.46 35.04 -36.18
C ASN A 34 14.21 34.36 -35.00
N ASN A 35 15.30 34.93 -34.53
CA ASN A 35 16.15 34.37 -33.43
C ASN A 35 15.47 34.35 -32.06
N SER A 36 14.28 34.92 -31.94
CA SER A 36 13.52 34.89 -30.64
C SER A 36 12.44 33.80 -30.60
N LEU A 37 12.34 32.93 -31.64
CA LEU A 37 11.45 31.76 -31.65
C LEU A 37 12.28 30.49 -31.79
N THR A 38 12.06 29.53 -30.87
CA THR A 38 12.58 28.17 -30.95
C THR A 38 11.43 27.18 -31.13
N ILE A 39 11.54 26.31 -32.12
CA ILE A 39 10.51 25.30 -32.41
C ILE A 39 11.03 23.92 -32.02
N TYR A 40 10.29 23.21 -31.15
CA TYR A 40 10.60 21.86 -30.68
C TYR A 40 9.61 20.87 -31.28
N VAL A 41 10.13 19.76 -31.82
CA VAL A 41 9.33 18.75 -32.52
C VAL A 41 9.42 17.41 -31.83
N GLN A 42 8.28 16.85 -31.39
CA GLN A 42 8.23 15.67 -30.51
C GLN A 42 8.32 14.32 -31.23
N ASP A 43 8.05 14.25 -32.55
CA ASP A 43 7.92 12.96 -33.26
C ASP A 43 8.73 12.87 -34.56
N ASP A 44 8.56 13.78 -35.50
CA ASP A 44 9.23 13.76 -36.80
C ASP A 44 10.01 15.04 -37.04
N PRO A 45 11.35 15.03 -36.93
CA PRO A 45 12.19 16.23 -37.15
C PRO A 45 12.06 16.87 -38.53
N SER A 46 11.42 16.21 -39.50
CA SER A 46 11.12 16.82 -40.80
C SER A 46 10.00 17.87 -40.73
N PHE A 47 9.13 17.77 -39.73
CA PHE A 47 7.99 18.69 -39.51
C PHE A 47 8.38 19.90 -38.63
N PRO A 48 7.86 21.10 -38.89
CA PRO A 48 7.13 21.55 -40.08
C PRO A 48 8.06 21.72 -41.28
N GLU A 49 7.61 21.34 -42.49
CA GLU A 49 8.45 21.40 -43.69
C GLU A 49 8.78 22.85 -44.09
N SER A 50 7.92 23.77 -43.72
CA SER A 50 8.02 25.21 -44.05
C SER A 50 9.10 25.98 -43.27
N VAL A 51 9.74 25.37 -42.27
CA VAL A 51 10.76 25.99 -41.40
C VAL A 51 12.02 25.12 -41.34
N ALA A 52 13.18 25.74 -41.56
CA ALA A 52 14.46 25.03 -41.53
C ALA A 52 15.00 24.86 -40.10
N ASP A 53 14.93 25.93 -39.29
CA ASP A 53 15.50 25.96 -37.93
C ASP A 53 14.49 25.47 -36.93
N LYS A 54 14.70 24.23 -36.46
CA LYS A 54 13.89 23.56 -35.45
C LYS A 54 14.74 22.59 -34.66
N ILE A 55 14.34 22.31 -33.42
CA ILE A 55 15.04 21.41 -32.52
C ILE A 55 14.29 20.06 -32.48
N ASP A 56 15.04 19.01 -32.67
CA ASP A 56 14.57 17.64 -32.46
C ASP A 56 14.38 17.39 -30.98
N ASP A 57 13.11 17.24 -30.54
CA ASP A 57 12.71 16.87 -29.20
C ASP A 57 12.06 15.47 -29.17
N THR A 58 12.48 14.58 -30.07
CA THR A 58 11.99 13.18 -30.06
C THR A 58 12.42 12.41 -28.80
N SER A 59 13.48 12.88 -28.13
CA SER A 59 13.83 12.43 -26.77
C SER A 59 12.83 12.86 -25.71
N LEU A 60 12.02 13.87 -26.00
CA LEU A 60 11.06 14.54 -25.13
C LEU A 60 11.68 15.25 -23.92
N GLU A 61 12.96 15.62 -23.96
CA GLU A 61 13.65 16.25 -22.84
C GLU A 61 13.06 17.65 -22.53
N PHE A 62 12.96 18.50 -23.57
CA PHE A 62 12.37 19.84 -23.38
C PHE A 62 10.90 19.73 -22.97
N SER A 63 10.14 18.91 -23.69
CA SER A 63 8.72 18.71 -23.42
C SER A 63 8.45 18.18 -22.00
N TYR A 64 9.29 17.28 -21.48
CA TYR A 64 9.19 16.77 -20.12
C TYR A 64 9.51 17.87 -19.08
N LYS A 65 10.66 18.54 -19.22
CA LYS A 65 11.08 19.61 -18.30
C LYS A 65 10.09 20.77 -18.24
N GLN A 66 9.47 21.10 -19.38
CA GLN A 66 8.46 22.15 -19.48
C GLN A 66 7.03 21.67 -19.20
N LYS A 67 6.85 20.40 -18.82
CA LYS A 67 5.54 19.80 -18.51
C LYS A 67 4.51 20.03 -19.61
N ILE A 68 4.89 19.73 -20.86
CA ILE A 68 4.01 19.90 -22.02
C ILE A 68 3.01 18.74 -22.08
N GLU A 69 1.74 19.04 -21.85
CA GLU A 69 0.64 18.07 -21.88
C GLU A 69 -0.13 18.10 -23.21
N ILE A 70 -0.18 19.25 -23.86
CA ILE A 70 -0.95 19.51 -25.07
C ILE A 70 -0.02 20.11 -26.13
N VAL A 71 -0.26 19.80 -27.40
CA VAL A 71 0.41 20.42 -28.56
C VAL A 71 -0.65 20.88 -29.57
N PRO A 72 -0.43 21.99 -30.33
CA PRO A 72 0.68 22.92 -30.17
C PRO A 72 0.61 23.68 -28.85
N THR A 73 1.78 23.98 -28.28
CA THR A 73 1.92 24.88 -27.12
C THR A 73 2.94 25.96 -27.45
N LEU A 74 2.55 27.23 -27.28
CA LEU A 74 3.43 28.39 -27.43
C LEU A 74 3.69 28.99 -26.04
N ILE A 75 4.96 29.03 -25.67
CA ILE A 75 5.46 29.56 -24.39
C ILE A 75 6.14 30.89 -24.66
N ARG A 76 5.89 31.89 -23.80
CA ARG A 76 6.59 33.17 -23.78
C ARG A 76 7.47 33.24 -22.53
N SER A 77 8.74 33.53 -22.72
CA SER A 77 9.76 33.66 -21.66
C SER A 77 10.40 35.03 -21.68
N GLY A 78 10.91 35.50 -20.54
CA GLY A 78 11.71 36.69 -20.41
C GLY A 78 13.18 36.44 -20.78
N ASP A 79 14.04 37.46 -20.56
CA ASP A 79 15.48 37.38 -20.83
C ASP A 79 16.22 36.26 -20.06
N GLY A 80 15.64 35.70 -19.00
CA GLY A 80 16.19 34.64 -18.16
C GLY A 80 15.66 33.21 -18.46
N LEU A 81 14.93 32.95 -19.54
CA LEU A 81 14.26 31.68 -19.86
C LEU A 81 13.11 31.31 -18.91
N ASP A 82 12.82 32.10 -17.92
CA ASP A 82 11.69 31.87 -17.01
C ASP A 82 10.37 32.07 -17.75
N GLU A 83 9.50 31.06 -17.69
CA GLU A 83 8.21 31.13 -18.32
C GLU A 83 7.34 32.23 -17.70
N GLN A 84 6.83 33.11 -18.55
CA GLN A 84 5.89 34.15 -18.16
C GLN A 84 4.44 33.81 -18.44
N ALA A 85 4.19 33.11 -19.55
CA ALA A 85 2.88 32.66 -19.98
C ALA A 85 2.96 31.57 -21.05
N ARG A 86 1.89 30.78 -21.18
CA ARG A 86 1.72 29.83 -22.28
C ARG A 86 0.30 29.75 -22.77
N ILE A 87 0.14 29.41 -24.03
CA ILE A 87 -1.12 29.07 -24.68
C ILE A 87 -0.99 27.73 -25.38
N PHE A 88 -2.11 27.01 -25.54
CA PHE A 88 -2.12 25.68 -26.17
C PHE A 88 -3.32 25.50 -27.10
N GLY A 89 -3.20 24.57 -28.06
CA GLY A 89 -4.17 24.42 -29.15
C GLY A 89 -4.10 25.58 -30.10
N TRP A 90 -5.14 25.79 -30.91
CA TRP A 90 -5.29 26.90 -31.80
C TRP A 90 -6.56 27.68 -31.47
N ASP A 91 -6.40 28.91 -31.00
CA ASP A 91 -7.41 29.92 -30.87
C ASP A 91 -6.86 31.20 -31.50
N LYS A 92 -7.41 31.61 -32.66
CA LYS A 92 -6.87 32.72 -33.48
C LYS A 92 -6.74 34.02 -32.68
N SER A 93 -7.77 34.38 -31.95
CA SER A 93 -7.78 35.63 -31.18
C SER A 93 -6.74 35.60 -30.06
N GLN A 94 -6.65 34.49 -29.35
CA GLN A 94 -5.69 34.29 -28.26
C GLN A 94 -4.24 34.33 -28.79
N TRP A 95 -3.99 33.68 -29.94
CA TRP A 95 -2.65 33.67 -30.54
C TRP A 95 -2.25 35.05 -31.06
N GLN A 96 -3.20 35.80 -31.65
CA GLN A 96 -2.96 37.19 -32.09
C GLN A 96 -2.63 38.11 -30.91
N GLU A 97 -3.41 38.05 -29.84
CA GLU A 97 -3.14 38.81 -28.62
C GLU A 97 -1.80 38.43 -27.97
N PHE A 98 -1.54 37.13 -27.84
CA PHE A 98 -0.33 36.61 -27.22
C PHE A 98 0.97 36.98 -27.93
N THR A 99 0.92 37.04 -29.26
CA THR A 99 2.05 37.37 -30.14
C THR A 99 2.13 38.83 -30.56
N GLY A 100 1.05 39.57 -30.42
CA GLY A 100 0.96 40.94 -30.92
C GLY A 100 0.85 41.04 -32.44
N ILE A 101 0.54 39.95 -33.17
CA ILE A 101 0.46 39.91 -34.63
C ILE A 101 -1.01 39.88 -35.06
N GLU A 102 -1.56 41.05 -35.46
CA GLU A 102 -2.98 41.22 -35.76
C GLU A 102 -3.53 40.27 -36.86
N ASN A 103 -2.74 39.95 -37.86
CA ASN A 103 -3.16 39.11 -39.00
C ASN A 103 -2.63 37.70 -38.96
N LEU A 104 -2.25 37.19 -37.75
CA LEU A 104 -1.74 35.85 -37.59
C LEU A 104 -2.83 34.83 -37.95
N GLY A 105 -2.52 33.93 -38.90
CA GLY A 105 -3.44 32.86 -39.30
C GLY A 105 -4.76 33.36 -39.91
N ALA A 106 -4.77 34.52 -40.62
CA ALA A 106 -5.98 35.14 -41.14
C ALA A 106 -6.90 34.20 -41.94
N ASN A 107 -6.33 33.26 -42.67
CA ASN A 107 -7.06 32.31 -43.54
C ASN A 107 -7.39 30.96 -42.84
N LEU A 108 -7.14 30.83 -41.54
CA LEU A 108 -7.46 29.63 -40.80
C LEU A 108 -8.77 29.74 -40.03
N VAL A 109 -9.33 28.62 -39.65
CA VAL A 109 -10.48 28.54 -38.73
C VAL A 109 -10.14 29.24 -37.41
N ASP A 110 -11.15 29.74 -36.74
CA ASP A 110 -10.91 30.56 -35.54
C ASP A 110 -10.46 29.74 -34.36
N PHE A 111 -10.89 28.47 -34.28
CA PHE A 111 -10.58 27.59 -33.16
C PHE A 111 -10.37 26.14 -33.61
N LYS A 112 -9.36 25.46 -33.02
CA LYS A 112 -9.20 24.01 -33.04
C LYS A 112 -8.47 23.54 -31.77
N PRO A 113 -9.02 22.57 -31.00
CA PRO A 113 -8.37 22.11 -29.79
C PRO A 113 -7.02 21.47 -30.09
N GLY A 114 -6.10 21.51 -29.13
CA GLY A 114 -4.83 20.83 -29.22
C GLY A 114 -4.97 19.31 -29.10
N CYS A 115 -3.89 18.63 -29.39
CA CYS A 115 -3.75 17.18 -29.22
C CYS A 115 -2.91 16.87 -27.99
N GLY A 116 -3.04 15.66 -27.41
CA GLY A 116 -2.14 15.21 -26.35
C GLY A 116 -0.68 15.23 -26.80
N SER A 117 0.20 15.70 -25.94
CA SER A 117 1.65 15.62 -26.13
C SER A 117 2.15 14.16 -26.11
N LYS A 118 3.30 13.86 -26.74
CA LYS A 118 3.96 12.56 -26.64
C LYS A 118 4.39 12.21 -25.20
N THR A 119 4.53 13.21 -24.33
CA THR A 119 4.79 13.00 -22.90
C THR A 119 3.63 12.34 -22.18
N GLN A 120 2.42 12.43 -22.74
CA GLN A 120 1.18 11.86 -22.19
C GLN A 120 0.85 10.47 -22.76
N ASP A 121 1.68 9.93 -23.66
CA ASP A 121 1.49 8.57 -24.18
C ASP A 121 1.58 7.56 -23.01
N PRO A 122 0.77 6.47 -23.01
CA PRO A 122 0.75 5.51 -21.92
C PRO A 122 2.14 4.98 -21.54
N GLY A 123 2.54 5.11 -20.28
CA GLY A 123 3.83 4.67 -19.76
C GLY A 123 5.01 5.60 -20.06
N MET A 124 4.78 6.71 -20.77
CA MET A 124 5.86 7.64 -21.13
C MET A 124 6.32 8.46 -19.91
N THR A 125 5.44 8.83 -19.03
CA THR A 125 5.78 9.60 -17.82
C THR A 125 6.88 8.91 -17.02
N GLU A 126 6.72 7.61 -16.74
CA GLU A 126 7.72 6.86 -15.97
C GLU A 126 9.05 6.67 -16.70
N ILE A 127 9.00 6.53 -18.04
CA ILE A 127 10.20 6.43 -18.89
C ILE A 127 10.97 7.75 -18.85
N LEU A 128 10.28 8.88 -18.99
CA LEU A 128 10.89 10.21 -18.97
C LEU A 128 11.44 10.57 -17.59
N THR A 129 10.71 10.24 -16.53
CA THR A 129 11.19 10.39 -15.15
C THR A 129 12.49 9.62 -14.94
N LEU A 130 12.58 8.37 -15.36
CA LEU A 130 13.83 7.59 -15.27
C LEU A 130 14.96 8.14 -16.10
N ARG A 131 14.66 8.77 -17.23
CA ARG A 131 15.65 9.31 -18.15
C ARG A 131 16.22 10.64 -17.68
N PHE A 132 15.37 11.50 -17.12
CA PHE A 132 15.72 12.89 -16.84
C PHE A 132 15.80 13.24 -15.36
N ASP A 133 15.17 12.47 -14.48
CA ASP A 133 15.28 12.63 -13.02
C ASP A 133 16.27 11.58 -12.48
N THR A 134 17.53 11.76 -12.77
CA THR A 134 18.60 10.79 -12.47
C THR A 134 18.78 10.50 -10.99
N ASP A 135 18.34 11.40 -10.10
CA ASP A 135 18.51 11.30 -8.65
C ASP A 135 17.30 10.65 -7.94
N LEU A 136 16.25 10.28 -8.69
CA LEU A 136 15.04 9.70 -8.10
C LEU A 136 15.32 8.36 -7.40
N LEU A 137 16.16 7.51 -7.99
CA LEU A 137 16.47 6.18 -7.47
C LEU A 137 17.93 6.11 -7.01
N GLN A 138 18.10 5.93 -5.69
CA GLN A 138 19.41 5.86 -5.03
C GLN A 138 19.81 4.43 -4.61
N ALA A 139 18.87 3.47 -4.70
CA ALA A 139 19.15 2.08 -4.38
C ALA A 139 20.22 1.50 -5.32
N ARG A 140 21.04 0.59 -4.78
CA ARG A 140 22.09 -0.09 -5.55
C ARG A 140 21.48 -0.81 -6.76
N LYS A 141 21.95 -0.44 -7.95
CA LYS A 141 21.62 -1.13 -9.20
C LYS A 141 22.54 -2.33 -9.39
N ILE A 142 21.96 -3.46 -9.80
CA ILE A 142 22.70 -4.69 -10.10
C ILE A 142 22.42 -5.02 -11.55
N GLU A 143 23.49 -5.10 -12.33
CA GLU A 143 23.45 -5.55 -13.71
C GLU A 143 23.52 -7.08 -13.74
N LEU A 144 22.66 -7.70 -14.52
CA LEU A 144 22.64 -9.14 -14.78
C LEU A 144 23.12 -9.38 -16.19
N ALA A 145 23.83 -10.49 -16.40
CA ALA A 145 24.18 -10.92 -17.75
C ALA A 145 22.90 -11.32 -18.51
N GLU A 146 22.88 -11.17 -19.84
CA GLU A 146 21.72 -11.54 -20.68
C GLU A 146 21.31 -13.01 -20.53
N SER A 147 22.26 -13.90 -20.19
CA SER A 147 22.03 -15.32 -19.97
C SER A 147 21.58 -15.66 -18.55
N GLU A 148 21.54 -14.70 -17.62
CA GLU A 148 21.19 -14.92 -16.21
C GLU A 148 19.68 -14.82 -16.04
N ASP A 149 19.05 -15.86 -15.47
CA ASP A 149 17.63 -15.80 -15.11
C ASP A 149 17.42 -14.84 -13.95
N ILE A 150 16.64 -13.81 -14.20
CA ILE A 150 16.40 -12.73 -13.22
C ILE A 150 15.66 -13.22 -11.96
N MET A 151 14.85 -14.29 -12.08
CA MET A 151 14.14 -14.88 -10.96
C MET A 151 15.10 -15.67 -10.08
N GLU A 152 15.93 -16.52 -10.69
CA GLU A 152 16.96 -17.30 -9.98
C GLU A 152 17.99 -16.35 -9.34
N ALA A 153 18.37 -15.29 -10.00
CA ALA A 153 19.26 -14.27 -9.45
C ALA A 153 18.72 -13.63 -8.16
N CYS A 154 17.41 -13.49 -8.02
CA CYS A 154 16.78 -13.02 -6.79
C CYS A 154 16.86 -14.07 -5.66
N PHE A 155 16.70 -15.36 -5.97
CA PHE A 155 16.86 -16.45 -5.01
C PHE A 155 18.31 -16.55 -4.51
N GLU A 156 19.27 -16.60 -5.41
CA GLU A 156 20.70 -16.74 -5.10
C GLU A 156 21.23 -15.60 -4.24
N ARG A 157 20.70 -14.39 -4.43
CA ARG A 157 21.03 -13.22 -3.60
C ARG A 157 20.29 -13.16 -2.27
N GLY A 158 19.44 -14.15 -1.98
CA GLY A 158 18.70 -14.27 -0.73
C GLY A 158 17.59 -13.24 -0.53
N TRP A 159 17.14 -12.57 -1.62
CA TRP A 159 16.05 -11.58 -1.53
C TRP A 159 14.67 -12.20 -1.43
N SER A 160 14.53 -13.45 -1.88
CA SER A 160 13.25 -14.17 -1.85
C SER A 160 12.95 -14.76 -0.48
N ASP A 161 11.67 -14.80 -0.17
CA ASP A 161 11.05 -15.54 0.94
C ASP A 161 10.81 -17.04 0.62
N GLY A 162 11.30 -17.52 -0.52
CA GLY A 162 11.08 -18.88 -1.02
C GLY A 162 10.04 -18.94 -2.15
N LEU A 163 9.35 -17.83 -2.44
CA LEU A 163 8.41 -17.70 -3.56
C LEU A 163 9.01 -16.81 -4.65
N PRO A 164 8.65 -16.99 -5.93
CA PRO A 164 9.08 -16.11 -7.01
C PRO A 164 8.81 -14.65 -6.71
N LEU A 165 9.74 -13.79 -7.08
CA LEU A 165 9.63 -12.33 -6.93
C LEU A 165 9.34 -11.67 -8.28
N VAL A 166 8.61 -10.55 -8.24
CA VAL A 166 8.55 -9.66 -9.38
C VAL A 166 9.85 -8.84 -9.41
N PRO A 167 10.65 -8.89 -10.50
CA PRO A 167 11.90 -8.15 -10.58
C PRO A 167 11.68 -6.64 -10.37
N PRO A 168 12.36 -6.00 -9.41
CA PRO A 168 12.21 -4.58 -9.12
C PRO A 168 13.06 -3.74 -10.09
N THR A 169 12.70 -3.78 -11.38
CA THR A 169 13.36 -2.94 -12.39
C THR A 169 13.12 -1.46 -12.09
N PRO A 170 14.05 -0.57 -12.47
CA PRO A 170 13.88 0.87 -12.29
C PRO A 170 12.51 1.38 -12.74
N LEU A 171 12.03 0.96 -13.91
CA LEU A 171 10.72 1.33 -14.43
C LEU A 171 9.55 0.93 -13.50
N ARG A 172 9.59 -0.29 -12.93
CA ARG A 172 8.56 -0.75 -12.01
C ARG A 172 8.59 -0.01 -10.68
N VAL A 173 9.79 0.31 -10.20
CA VAL A 173 9.96 1.08 -8.95
C VAL A 173 9.48 2.51 -9.15
N THR A 174 9.84 3.18 -10.25
CA THR A 174 9.34 4.52 -10.58
C THR A 174 7.82 4.54 -10.70
N ARG A 175 7.22 3.55 -11.38
CA ARG A 175 5.77 3.40 -11.44
C ARG A 175 5.14 3.18 -10.07
N MET A 176 5.79 2.46 -9.17
CA MET A 176 5.32 2.29 -7.79
C MET A 176 5.36 3.63 -7.03
N LEU A 177 6.44 4.39 -7.20
CA LEU A 177 6.63 5.69 -6.55
C LEU A 177 5.68 6.77 -7.07
N SER A 178 5.21 6.69 -8.32
CA SER A 178 4.24 7.66 -8.86
C SER A 178 2.86 7.65 -8.19
N SER A 179 2.60 6.67 -7.32
CA SER A 179 1.35 6.60 -6.54
C SER A 179 1.42 7.32 -5.18
N THR A 180 2.49 8.03 -4.91
CA THR A 180 2.66 8.79 -3.66
C THR A 180 3.35 10.12 -3.92
N ASP A 181 2.97 11.15 -3.18
CA ASP A 181 3.62 12.46 -3.21
C ASP A 181 4.86 12.54 -2.30
N ARG A 182 5.25 11.43 -1.68
CA ARG A 182 6.39 11.37 -0.77
C ARG A 182 7.69 11.24 -1.54
N PHE A 183 8.75 11.84 -1.01
CA PHE A 183 10.09 11.73 -1.59
C PHE A 183 10.63 10.30 -1.47
N ALA A 184 11.29 9.81 -2.52
CA ALA A 184 11.84 8.46 -2.57
C ALA A 184 12.88 8.17 -1.47
N ASP A 185 13.68 9.16 -1.11
CA ASP A 185 14.73 9.12 -0.08
C ASP A 185 14.21 9.36 1.35
N GLU A 186 12.91 9.71 1.51
CA GLU A 186 12.32 9.90 2.81
C GLU A 186 12.41 8.63 3.67
N ILE A 187 13.00 8.74 4.86
CA ILE A 187 13.14 7.63 5.81
C ILE A 187 11.84 7.49 6.62
N VAL A 188 11.19 6.34 6.50
CA VAL A 188 9.99 5.99 7.28
C VAL A 188 10.34 5.56 8.70
N GLY A 189 11.46 4.89 8.89
CA GLY A 189 11.96 4.44 10.17
C GLY A 189 13.07 3.40 10.03
N SER A 190 13.51 2.85 11.17
CA SER A 190 14.55 1.81 11.24
C SER A 190 13.92 0.43 11.43
N VAL A 191 14.20 -0.49 10.51
CA VAL A 191 13.58 -1.83 10.51
C VAL A 191 14.40 -2.83 11.31
N PRO A 192 13.83 -3.43 12.37
CA PRO A 192 14.52 -4.48 13.12
C PRO A 192 14.62 -5.79 12.29
N PRO A 193 15.59 -6.69 12.64
CA PRO A 193 16.48 -6.62 13.80
C PRO A 193 17.72 -5.75 13.59
N ASP A 194 18.17 -5.51 12.36
CA ASP A 194 19.42 -4.79 12.07
C ASP A 194 19.26 -3.26 12.26
N ASN A 195 18.04 -2.77 12.47
CA ASN A 195 17.71 -1.35 12.62
C ASN A 195 18.22 -0.48 11.45
N ARG A 196 18.15 -1.02 10.24
CA ARG A 196 18.54 -0.28 9.03
C ARG A 196 17.46 0.71 8.62
N PRO A 197 17.84 1.92 8.17
CA PRO A 197 16.88 2.91 7.71
C PRO A 197 16.16 2.39 6.45
N CYS A 198 14.84 2.53 6.44
CA CYS A 198 13.97 2.18 5.33
C CYS A 198 13.39 3.43 4.70
N THR A 199 13.78 3.69 3.46
CA THR A 199 13.26 4.79 2.65
C THR A 199 11.97 4.38 1.92
N ILE A 200 11.23 5.36 1.42
CA ILE A 200 10.07 5.12 0.55
C ILE A 200 10.48 4.29 -0.69
N GLU A 201 11.66 4.56 -1.26
CA GLU A 201 12.21 3.75 -2.36
C GLU A 201 12.38 2.28 -1.98
N LYS A 202 12.95 1.99 -0.81
CA LYS A 202 13.12 0.61 -0.32
C LYS A 202 11.77 -0.10 -0.09
N ILE A 203 10.76 0.64 0.39
CA ILE A 203 9.39 0.12 0.51
C ILE A 203 8.84 -0.20 -0.88
N ALA A 204 8.98 0.72 -1.85
CA ALA A 204 8.51 0.54 -3.22
C ALA A 204 9.18 -0.67 -3.90
N ILE A 205 10.49 -0.85 -3.72
CA ILE A 205 11.23 -2.02 -4.22
C ILE A 205 10.61 -3.31 -3.69
N ASN A 206 10.40 -3.44 -2.38
CA ASN A 206 9.84 -4.64 -1.78
C ASN A 206 8.35 -4.84 -2.12
N ALA A 207 7.59 -3.75 -2.29
CA ALA A 207 6.22 -3.81 -2.79
C ALA A 207 6.15 -4.33 -4.24
N VAL A 208 7.06 -3.90 -5.12
CA VAL A 208 7.21 -4.46 -6.48
C VAL A 208 7.57 -5.94 -6.39
N MET A 209 8.57 -6.31 -5.58
CA MET A 209 9.02 -7.71 -5.41
C MET A 209 7.86 -8.60 -4.93
N ALA A 210 7.01 -8.11 -4.03
CA ALA A 210 5.81 -8.81 -3.58
C ALA A 210 4.72 -8.94 -4.63
N GLY A 211 4.73 -8.11 -5.68
CA GLY A 211 3.72 -8.07 -6.73
C GLY A 211 2.58 -7.08 -6.48
N CYS A 212 2.78 -6.08 -5.61
CA CYS A 212 1.80 -5.01 -5.37
C CYS A 212 1.49 -4.21 -6.64
N LYS A 213 0.28 -3.63 -6.69
CA LYS A 213 -0.02 -2.52 -7.59
C LYS A 213 0.43 -1.21 -6.94
N PRO A 214 0.66 -0.14 -7.75
CA PRO A 214 1.01 1.18 -7.21
C PRO A 214 0.06 1.67 -6.11
N ASP A 215 -1.24 1.57 -6.33
CA ASP A 215 -2.29 2.01 -5.39
C ASP A 215 -2.22 1.35 -4.00
N TYR A 216 -1.44 0.25 -3.86
CA TYR A 216 -1.28 -0.44 -2.57
C TYR A 216 -0.16 0.15 -1.72
N LEU A 217 0.70 1.00 -2.28
CA LEU A 217 1.92 1.51 -1.62
C LEU A 217 1.62 2.22 -0.31
N GLN A 218 0.57 3.04 -0.26
CA GLN A 218 0.17 3.77 0.95
C GLN A 218 -0.19 2.81 2.10
N VAL A 219 -0.85 1.68 1.80
CA VAL A 219 -1.17 0.65 2.80
C VAL A 219 0.11 -0.02 3.31
N VAL A 220 1.07 -0.31 2.42
CA VAL A 220 2.37 -0.90 2.81
C VAL A 220 3.17 0.06 3.69
N ILE A 221 3.18 1.35 3.36
CA ILE A 221 3.85 2.39 4.18
C ILE A 221 3.21 2.45 5.58
N ALA A 222 1.89 2.48 5.66
CA ALA A 222 1.17 2.50 6.93
C ALA A 222 1.42 1.21 7.74
N ALA A 223 1.45 0.04 7.07
CA ALA A 223 1.77 -1.23 7.69
C ALA A 223 3.18 -1.24 8.30
N LEU A 224 4.18 -0.72 7.58
CA LEU A 224 5.52 -0.60 8.12
C LEU A 224 5.56 0.35 9.32
N ARG A 225 4.92 1.53 9.23
CA ARG A 225 4.83 2.47 10.36
C ARG A 225 4.20 1.83 11.59
N ALA A 226 3.14 1.03 11.40
CA ALA A 226 2.52 0.27 12.49
C ALA A 226 3.49 -0.76 13.09
N ALA A 227 4.22 -1.50 12.23
CA ALA A 227 5.18 -2.52 12.67
C ALA A 227 6.38 -1.92 13.43
N LEU A 228 6.71 -0.66 13.17
CA LEU A 228 7.81 0.06 13.84
C LEU A 228 7.39 0.75 15.15
N LYS A 229 6.13 0.69 15.56
CA LYS A 229 5.71 1.16 16.88
C LYS A 229 6.28 0.25 17.96
N ASP A 230 6.80 0.84 19.03
CA ASP A 230 7.40 0.10 20.14
C ASP A 230 6.43 -0.90 20.76
N GLU A 231 5.15 -0.55 20.84
CA GLU A 231 4.08 -1.38 21.40
C GLU A 231 3.84 -2.65 20.57
N PHE A 232 4.12 -2.63 19.26
CA PHE A 232 4.01 -3.83 18.43
C PHE A 232 5.14 -4.83 18.69
N CYS A 233 6.27 -4.35 19.18
CA CYS A 233 7.43 -5.17 19.55
C CYS A 233 7.94 -6.07 18.41
N MET A 234 8.10 -5.51 17.19
CA MET A 234 8.51 -6.29 16.02
C MET A 234 9.83 -7.05 16.22
N HIS A 235 10.81 -6.44 16.90
CA HIS A 235 12.08 -7.11 17.21
C HIS A 235 11.86 -8.35 18.10
N GLY A 236 11.07 -8.23 19.16
CA GLY A 236 10.72 -9.35 20.04
C GLY A 236 9.99 -10.46 19.30
N LEU A 237 9.11 -10.07 18.35
CA LEU A 237 8.37 -11.01 17.51
C LEU A 237 9.28 -11.84 16.59
N LEU A 238 10.42 -11.29 16.16
CA LEU A 238 11.42 -12.03 15.39
C LEU A 238 12.31 -12.90 16.29
N CYS A 239 12.73 -12.38 17.44
CA CYS A 239 13.65 -13.07 18.35
C CYS A 239 13.02 -14.24 19.13
N THR A 240 11.71 -14.28 19.25
CA THR A 240 11.03 -15.37 19.97
C THR A 240 11.09 -16.67 19.20
N THR A 241 11.18 -17.78 19.93
CA THR A 241 11.00 -19.13 19.37
C THR A 241 9.54 -19.46 19.07
N TYR A 242 8.60 -18.67 19.60
CA TYR A 242 7.20 -18.78 19.24
C TYR A 242 6.98 -18.29 17.79
N PHE A 243 6.10 -18.93 17.04
CA PHE A 243 5.96 -18.75 15.60
C PHE A 243 4.88 -17.74 15.20
N SER A 244 4.84 -16.59 15.89
CA SER A 244 3.96 -15.48 15.53
C SER A 244 4.44 -14.70 14.30
N THR A 245 3.50 -14.00 13.70
CA THR A 245 3.71 -13.14 12.53
C THR A 245 2.83 -11.89 12.64
N PRO A 246 3.17 -10.78 11.98
CA PRO A 246 2.24 -9.69 11.79
C PRO A 246 0.99 -10.15 11.04
N VAL A 247 -0.17 -10.02 11.68
CA VAL A 247 -1.50 -10.18 11.08
C VAL A 247 -2.06 -8.78 10.82
N MET A 248 -2.34 -8.48 9.57
CA MET A 248 -2.77 -7.17 9.12
C MET A 248 -4.26 -7.17 8.83
N ILE A 249 -5.01 -6.31 9.50
CA ILE A 249 -6.43 -6.05 9.23
C ILE A 249 -6.56 -4.63 8.71
N VAL A 250 -7.14 -4.47 7.52
CA VAL A 250 -7.34 -3.16 6.90
C VAL A 250 -8.80 -2.77 6.98
N ASN A 251 -9.07 -1.56 7.44
CA ASN A 251 -10.39 -0.96 7.57
C ASN A 251 -10.52 0.32 6.75
N GLY A 252 -11.75 0.71 6.47
CA GLY A 252 -12.11 1.99 5.87
C GLY A 252 -12.19 1.99 4.36
N PRO A 253 -12.39 3.18 3.75
CA PRO A 253 -12.68 3.33 2.32
C PRO A 253 -11.62 2.74 1.38
N ILE A 254 -10.35 2.76 1.79
CA ILE A 254 -9.23 2.23 1.00
C ILE A 254 -9.45 0.77 0.58
N THR A 255 -10.12 -0.03 1.41
CA THR A 255 -10.35 -1.45 1.14
C THR A 255 -11.11 -1.67 -0.17
N LYS A 256 -12.12 -0.82 -0.42
CA LYS A 256 -12.91 -0.83 -1.65
C LYS A 256 -12.14 -0.23 -2.83
N GLN A 257 -11.41 0.87 -2.58
CA GLN A 257 -10.64 1.58 -3.62
C GLN A 257 -9.60 0.67 -4.27
N ILE A 258 -8.89 -0.13 -3.47
CA ILE A 258 -7.85 -1.04 -3.97
C ILE A 258 -8.34 -2.47 -4.20
N GLY A 259 -9.63 -2.74 -4.00
CA GLY A 259 -10.26 -4.02 -4.27
C GLY A 259 -9.84 -5.15 -3.34
N MET A 260 -9.70 -4.89 -2.03
CA MET A 260 -9.48 -5.93 -1.02
C MET A 260 -10.70 -6.83 -0.85
N ASN A 261 -10.48 -8.05 -0.42
CA ASN A 261 -11.52 -9.06 -0.20
C ASN A 261 -11.75 -9.31 1.29
N SER A 262 -12.96 -9.02 1.77
CA SER A 262 -13.44 -9.37 3.11
C SER A 262 -14.46 -10.53 3.10
N GLY A 263 -14.85 -11.02 1.92
CA GLY A 263 -15.89 -12.02 1.73
C GLY A 263 -15.36 -13.45 1.64
N VAL A 264 -15.86 -14.22 0.67
CA VAL A 264 -15.46 -15.61 0.47
C VAL A 264 -13.94 -15.74 0.35
N ASN A 265 -13.36 -16.65 1.13
CA ASN A 265 -11.93 -16.92 1.16
C ASN A 265 -11.06 -15.70 1.57
N ALA A 266 -11.59 -14.81 2.43
CA ALA A 266 -10.89 -13.58 2.84
C ALA A 266 -9.49 -13.84 3.45
N LEU A 267 -9.32 -14.94 4.19
CA LEU A 267 -8.06 -15.34 4.81
C LEU A 267 -7.20 -16.22 3.89
N GLY A 268 -7.65 -16.52 2.70
CA GLY A 268 -6.98 -17.41 1.76
C GLY A 268 -6.40 -16.70 0.55
N GLN A 269 -6.07 -17.48 -0.47
CA GLN A 269 -5.50 -17.00 -1.73
C GLN A 269 -6.57 -16.41 -2.67
N GLY A 270 -6.13 -15.71 -3.73
CA GLY A 270 -6.97 -15.28 -4.85
C GLY A 270 -7.13 -13.76 -4.97
N ASN A 271 -7.09 -13.01 -3.87
CA ASN A 271 -7.10 -11.55 -3.94
C ASN A 271 -5.68 -10.97 -3.94
N ARG A 272 -5.36 -10.20 -4.98
CA ARG A 272 -4.01 -9.64 -5.15
C ARG A 272 -3.63 -8.68 -4.03
N ALA A 273 -4.55 -7.79 -3.61
CA ALA A 273 -4.27 -6.81 -2.56
C ALA A 273 -4.00 -7.52 -1.22
N ASN A 274 -4.90 -8.43 -0.78
CA ASN A 274 -4.70 -9.20 0.45
C ASN A 274 -3.36 -9.95 0.43
N ALA A 275 -3.05 -10.64 -0.66
CA ALA A 275 -1.85 -11.45 -0.75
C ALA A 275 -0.56 -10.63 -0.77
N THR A 276 -0.50 -9.58 -1.62
CA THR A 276 0.77 -8.89 -1.89
C THR A 276 1.11 -7.81 -0.86
N ILE A 277 0.12 -7.16 -0.24
CA ILE A 277 0.36 -6.15 0.80
C ILE A 277 1.00 -6.79 2.03
N GLY A 278 0.45 -7.89 2.53
CA GLY A 278 1.03 -8.62 3.66
C GLY A 278 2.43 -9.13 3.35
N ARG A 279 2.64 -9.66 2.13
CA ARG A 279 3.95 -10.14 1.66
C ARG A 279 4.98 -9.00 1.58
N ALA A 280 4.57 -7.81 1.14
CA ALA A 280 5.46 -6.66 1.05
C ALA A 280 6.04 -6.27 2.41
N LEU A 281 5.23 -6.26 3.47
CA LEU A 281 5.72 -6.03 4.83
C LEU A 281 6.75 -7.09 5.27
N GLN A 282 6.48 -8.37 5.00
CA GLN A 282 7.40 -9.46 5.34
C GLN A 282 8.72 -9.34 4.57
N LEU A 283 8.68 -9.01 3.28
CA LEU A 283 9.88 -8.78 2.47
C LEU A 283 10.69 -7.56 2.95
N ILE A 284 10.04 -6.48 3.41
CA ILE A 284 10.73 -5.33 4.00
C ILE A 284 11.49 -5.76 5.27
N VAL A 285 10.83 -6.48 6.17
CA VAL A 285 11.45 -7.01 7.40
C VAL A 285 12.63 -7.92 7.08
N ARG A 286 12.49 -8.78 6.06
CA ARG A 286 13.55 -9.67 5.59
C ARG A 286 14.71 -8.90 4.94
N ASN A 287 14.42 -8.10 3.92
CA ASN A 287 15.44 -7.54 3.01
C ASN A 287 16.08 -6.25 3.55
N VAL A 288 15.34 -5.45 4.29
CA VAL A 288 15.86 -4.22 4.91
C VAL A 288 16.29 -4.49 6.34
N GLY A 289 15.44 -5.16 7.12
CA GLY A 289 15.69 -5.45 8.53
C GLY A 289 16.65 -6.60 8.79
N GLY A 290 16.82 -7.54 7.86
CA GLY A 290 17.64 -8.74 8.09
C GLY A 290 16.93 -9.85 8.87
N GLY A 291 15.59 -9.82 8.95
CA GLY A 291 14.77 -10.83 9.63
C GLY A 291 14.69 -12.16 8.86
N ILE A 292 15.82 -12.86 8.77
CA ILE A 292 15.97 -14.10 7.98
C ILE A 292 15.79 -15.31 8.89
N PRO A 293 14.99 -16.33 8.47
CA PRO A 293 14.86 -17.60 9.18
C PRO A 293 16.22 -18.28 9.44
N GLY A 294 16.41 -18.80 10.65
CA GLY A 294 17.69 -19.35 11.08
C GLY A 294 18.74 -18.32 11.51
N GLY A 295 18.54 -17.07 11.17
CA GLY A 295 19.25 -15.91 11.70
C GLY A 295 18.57 -15.37 12.96
N ILE A 296 18.09 -14.14 12.92
CA ILE A 296 17.33 -13.52 14.02
C ILE A 296 15.87 -13.96 14.04
N ASP A 297 15.27 -14.33 12.91
CA ASP A 297 13.97 -15.02 12.95
C ASP A 297 14.16 -16.41 13.53
N ARG A 298 13.78 -16.54 14.81
CA ARG A 298 14.04 -17.74 15.65
C ARG A 298 12.83 -18.67 15.75
N ALA A 299 11.76 -18.43 15.01
CA ALA A 299 10.56 -19.25 15.07
C ALA A 299 10.87 -20.74 14.89
N THR A 300 10.46 -21.57 15.87
CA THR A 300 10.75 -23.03 15.89
C THR A 300 10.10 -23.76 14.73
N LEU A 301 8.84 -23.44 14.43
CA LEU A 301 8.06 -24.08 13.38
C LEU A 301 7.74 -23.11 12.25
N GLY A 302 7.61 -21.80 12.55
CA GLY A 302 7.00 -20.85 11.65
C GLY A 302 5.49 -21.12 11.45
N ASN A 303 4.86 -20.36 10.58
CA ASN A 303 3.51 -20.60 10.11
C ASN A 303 3.32 -20.00 8.70
N PRO A 304 2.34 -20.45 7.92
CA PRO A 304 2.11 -19.92 6.57
C PRO A 304 1.87 -18.41 6.50
N GLY A 305 1.36 -17.79 7.57
CA GLY A 305 1.20 -16.33 7.68
C GLY A 305 2.51 -15.54 7.62
N LYS A 306 3.68 -16.21 7.78
CA LYS A 306 4.99 -15.57 7.58
C LYS A 306 5.31 -15.25 6.12
N TYR A 307 4.60 -15.83 5.16
CA TYR A 307 4.64 -15.38 3.78
C TYR A 307 3.78 -14.12 3.58
N THR A 308 2.56 -14.16 4.09
CA THR A 308 1.56 -13.08 4.02
C THR A 308 0.43 -13.38 4.99
N PHE A 309 -0.03 -12.38 5.72
CA PHE A 309 -1.25 -12.48 6.52
C PHE A 309 -1.93 -11.11 6.55
N CYS A 310 -2.70 -10.82 5.52
CA CYS A 310 -3.41 -9.56 5.36
C CYS A 310 -4.81 -9.80 4.80
N PHE A 311 -5.80 -9.18 5.41
CA PHE A 311 -7.18 -9.16 4.93
C PHE A 311 -7.87 -7.87 5.38
N CYS A 312 -9.06 -7.59 4.83
CA CYS A 312 -9.87 -6.48 5.30
C CYS A 312 -11.11 -6.97 6.02
N GLU A 313 -11.63 -6.13 6.91
CA GLU A 313 -12.87 -6.39 7.62
C GLU A 313 -14.09 -6.15 6.72
N ASP A 314 -15.15 -6.93 6.92
CA ASP A 314 -16.47 -6.69 6.33
C ASP A 314 -17.21 -5.61 7.13
N GLU A 315 -17.15 -4.38 6.65
CA GLU A 315 -17.78 -3.20 7.24
C GLU A 315 -19.17 -2.89 6.64
N SER A 316 -19.79 -3.87 5.98
CA SER A 316 -21.10 -3.70 5.34
C SER A 316 -22.24 -3.52 6.35
N ASP A 317 -22.06 -3.94 7.59
CA ASP A 317 -23.03 -3.83 8.66
C ASP A 317 -22.84 -2.53 9.45
N ALA A 318 -23.78 -1.60 9.30
CA ALA A 318 -23.69 -0.30 9.96
C ALA A 318 -23.83 -0.37 11.49
N GLU A 319 -24.53 -1.39 11.99
CA GLU A 319 -24.79 -1.57 13.43
C GLU A 319 -23.66 -2.34 14.13
N TRP A 320 -22.72 -2.90 13.36
CA TRP A 320 -21.56 -3.62 13.88
C TRP A 320 -20.30 -2.78 13.71
N PRO A 321 -19.80 -2.13 14.78
CA PRO A 321 -18.58 -1.30 14.69
C PRO A 321 -17.40 -2.10 14.19
N SER A 322 -16.59 -1.50 13.30
CA SER A 322 -15.36 -2.13 12.84
C SER A 322 -14.28 -2.14 13.94
N LEU A 323 -13.23 -2.94 13.72
CA LEU A 323 -12.08 -2.98 14.62
C LEU A 323 -11.44 -1.59 14.77
N SER A 324 -11.33 -0.83 13.68
CA SER A 324 -10.79 0.53 13.74
C SER A 324 -11.66 1.46 14.59
N MET A 325 -12.98 1.33 14.52
CA MET A 325 -13.89 2.11 15.36
C MET A 325 -13.74 1.75 16.84
N ASP A 326 -13.56 0.46 17.17
CA ASP A 326 -13.26 0.04 18.56
C ASP A 326 -11.95 0.65 19.08
N ARG A 327 -11.07 1.09 18.17
CA ARG A 327 -9.79 1.70 18.46
C ARG A 327 -9.76 3.23 18.31
N GLY A 328 -10.94 3.85 18.20
CA GLY A 328 -11.11 5.30 18.24
C GLY A 328 -11.04 6.02 16.89
N TYR A 329 -11.04 5.29 15.79
CA TYR A 329 -11.12 5.86 14.45
C TYR A 329 -12.58 5.98 14.00
N THR A 330 -12.81 6.76 12.97
CA THR A 330 -14.12 6.90 12.34
C THR A 330 -14.27 5.92 11.15
N ARG A 331 -15.44 5.83 10.59
CA ARG A 331 -15.74 4.98 9.42
C ARG A 331 -15.09 5.51 8.14
N GLU A 332 -14.80 6.80 8.11
CA GLU A 332 -14.17 7.51 7.01
C GLU A 332 -12.64 7.36 7.01
N ASP A 333 -12.07 6.95 8.15
CA ASP A 333 -10.64 6.72 8.27
C ASP A 333 -10.23 5.39 7.64
N SER A 334 -9.23 5.42 6.79
CA SER A 334 -8.55 4.21 6.33
C SER A 334 -7.42 3.85 7.29
N VAL A 335 -7.43 2.62 7.81
CA VAL A 335 -6.55 2.22 8.92
C VAL A 335 -5.98 0.83 8.71
N VAL A 336 -4.70 0.67 8.98
CA VAL A 336 -4.04 -0.63 9.18
C VAL A 336 -3.98 -0.96 10.66
N ASN A 337 -4.52 -2.10 11.06
CA ASN A 337 -4.36 -2.68 12.37
C ASN A 337 -3.39 -3.87 12.28
N LEU A 338 -2.35 -3.88 13.10
CA LEU A 338 -1.41 -4.99 13.20
C LEU A 338 -1.56 -5.71 14.53
N PHE A 339 -1.60 -7.02 14.45
CA PHE A 339 -1.69 -7.95 15.56
C PHE A 339 -0.57 -8.99 15.47
N ALA A 340 0.09 -9.30 16.56
CA ALA A 340 1.09 -10.36 16.62
C ALA A 340 0.39 -11.71 16.80
N GLY A 341 0.08 -12.37 15.68
CA GLY A 341 -0.74 -13.58 15.67
C GLY A 341 -0.02 -14.83 15.17
N SER A 342 -0.59 -15.98 15.49
CA SER A 342 -0.18 -17.29 14.97
C SER A 342 -1.11 -17.74 13.83
N GLY A 343 -1.27 -19.02 13.61
CA GLY A 343 -2.13 -19.53 12.53
C GLY A 343 -3.62 -19.39 12.80
N VAL A 344 -4.41 -19.71 11.78
CA VAL A 344 -5.87 -19.72 11.83
C VAL A 344 -6.38 -21.03 12.40
N GLN A 345 -7.17 -20.97 13.47
CA GLN A 345 -7.94 -22.10 14.01
C GLN A 345 -9.38 -21.98 13.51
N PRO A 346 -9.92 -22.95 12.76
CA PRO A 346 -11.32 -22.92 12.36
C PRO A 346 -12.24 -23.11 13.56
N PHE A 347 -13.34 -22.38 13.57
CA PHE A 347 -14.46 -22.55 14.50
C PHE A 347 -15.71 -22.94 13.71
N VAL A 348 -16.29 -24.08 14.08
CA VAL A 348 -17.46 -24.65 13.41
C VAL A 348 -18.63 -24.72 14.39
N ASP A 349 -19.70 -24.00 14.11
CA ASP A 349 -20.96 -24.10 14.86
C ASP A 349 -22.16 -23.99 13.93
N GLN A 350 -22.58 -25.10 13.41
CA GLN A 350 -23.74 -25.20 12.51
C GLN A 350 -25.09 -25.39 13.21
N GLN A 351 -25.09 -25.48 14.54
CA GLN A 351 -26.26 -25.82 15.33
C GLN A 351 -26.84 -24.67 16.13
N SER A 352 -25.99 -23.80 16.67
CA SER A 352 -26.43 -22.68 17.51
C SER A 352 -27.30 -21.70 16.73
N ARG A 353 -28.47 -21.37 17.29
CA ARG A 353 -29.44 -20.40 16.77
C ARG A 353 -29.74 -19.27 17.76
N GLN A 354 -29.12 -19.35 18.95
CA GLN A 354 -29.22 -18.34 19.99
C GLN A 354 -27.81 -17.88 20.38
N PRO A 355 -27.63 -16.58 20.73
CA PRO A 355 -26.35 -16.02 21.12
C PRO A 355 -25.66 -16.78 22.25
N GLU A 356 -26.41 -17.17 23.26
CA GLU A 356 -25.88 -17.86 24.46
C GLU A 356 -25.25 -19.23 24.09
N SER A 357 -25.89 -19.98 23.19
CA SER A 357 -25.36 -21.27 22.72
C SER A 357 -24.08 -21.06 21.90
N LEU A 358 -24.10 -20.07 20.99
CA LEU A 358 -22.93 -19.72 20.16
C LEU A 358 -21.75 -19.29 21.02
N VAL A 359 -21.98 -18.45 22.03
CA VAL A 359 -20.94 -17.96 22.94
C VAL A 359 -20.32 -19.10 23.74
N LYS A 360 -21.10 -20.02 24.29
CA LYS A 360 -20.57 -21.18 25.02
C LYS A 360 -19.68 -22.05 24.17
N ASN A 361 -20.09 -22.30 22.92
CA ASN A 361 -19.29 -23.10 21.98
C ASN A 361 -18.01 -22.36 21.56
N LEU A 362 -18.10 -21.07 21.27
CA LEU A 362 -16.95 -20.23 20.94
C LEU A 362 -15.97 -20.13 22.12
N ALA A 363 -16.46 -19.96 23.35
CA ALA A 363 -15.64 -19.93 24.55
C ALA A 363 -14.88 -21.25 24.75
N ASN A 364 -15.52 -22.40 24.49
CA ASN A 364 -14.83 -23.69 24.56
C ASN A 364 -13.65 -23.79 23.57
N SER A 365 -13.82 -23.27 22.35
CA SER A 365 -12.73 -23.22 21.37
C SER A 365 -11.64 -22.22 21.79
N LEU A 366 -11.99 -21.08 22.35
CA LEU A 366 -11.06 -20.07 22.87
C LEU A 366 -10.24 -20.56 24.07
N ARG A 367 -10.74 -21.50 24.88
CA ARG A 367 -9.96 -22.10 25.98
C ARG A 367 -8.70 -22.80 25.50
N SER A 368 -8.69 -23.34 24.29
CA SER A 368 -7.53 -24.03 23.70
C SER A 368 -6.46 -23.09 23.15
N VAL A 369 -6.77 -21.78 23.01
CA VAL A 369 -5.81 -20.78 22.50
C VAL A 369 -4.53 -20.82 23.32
N ALA A 370 -3.40 -20.94 22.62
CA ALA A 370 -2.07 -21.10 23.17
C ALA A 370 -1.93 -22.35 24.06
N ASN A 371 -2.55 -22.37 25.20
CA ASN A 371 -2.54 -23.49 26.17
C ASN A 371 -3.74 -23.35 27.08
N THR A 372 -4.44 -24.45 27.37
CA THR A 372 -5.61 -24.46 28.29
C THR A 372 -5.28 -23.97 29.69
N ARG A 373 -4.01 -24.02 30.08
CA ARG A 373 -3.54 -23.58 31.41
C ARG A 373 -2.98 -22.17 31.42
N SER A 374 -2.95 -21.44 30.27
CA SER A 374 -2.54 -20.03 30.22
C SER A 374 -3.74 -19.13 30.53
N PHE A 375 -3.51 -18.06 31.29
CA PHE A 375 -4.53 -17.07 31.63
C PHE A 375 -3.88 -15.71 31.88
N GLY A 376 -4.68 -14.63 31.66
CA GLY A 376 -4.30 -13.25 31.88
C GLY A 376 -3.22 -12.69 30.98
N MET A 377 -2.73 -13.47 30.02
CA MET A 377 -1.58 -13.07 29.18
C MET A 377 -1.85 -13.18 27.68
N ALA A 378 -2.92 -13.85 27.26
CA ALA A 378 -3.20 -14.11 25.86
C ALA A 378 -4.10 -13.04 25.26
N ASP A 379 -3.93 -12.85 23.95
CA ASP A 379 -4.86 -12.13 23.07
C ASP A 379 -5.38 -13.09 22.03
N ALA A 380 -6.51 -12.75 21.39
CA ALA A 380 -6.99 -13.43 20.21
C ALA A 380 -7.83 -12.50 19.33
N ILE A 381 -7.79 -12.75 18.03
CA ILE A 381 -8.78 -12.22 17.08
C ILE A 381 -9.83 -13.30 16.85
N ILE A 382 -11.08 -12.94 16.95
CA ILE A 382 -12.22 -13.73 16.53
C ILE A 382 -12.69 -13.16 15.19
N VAL A 383 -12.47 -13.92 14.11
CA VAL A 383 -12.98 -13.58 12.79
C VAL A 383 -14.37 -14.18 12.67
N ILE A 384 -15.40 -13.32 12.84
CA ILE A 384 -16.79 -13.76 12.88
C ILE A 384 -17.42 -13.70 11.49
N SER A 385 -18.00 -14.82 11.07
CA SER A 385 -18.67 -14.89 9.77
C SER A 385 -20.00 -14.13 9.75
N PRO A 386 -20.49 -13.76 8.55
CA PRO A 386 -21.80 -13.11 8.43
C PRO A 386 -22.97 -13.92 9.04
N GLU A 387 -22.91 -15.26 8.99
CA GLU A 387 -23.96 -16.10 9.55
C GLU A 387 -23.94 -16.13 11.07
N HIS A 388 -22.77 -16.27 11.71
CA HIS A 388 -22.68 -16.18 13.16
C HIS A 388 -23.01 -14.77 13.67
N ARG A 389 -22.58 -13.72 12.93
CA ARG A 389 -22.97 -12.33 13.25
C ARG A 389 -24.49 -12.15 13.16
N ARG A 390 -25.15 -12.79 12.18
CA ARG A 390 -26.63 -12.77 12.08
C ARG A 390 -27.29 -13.40 13.30
N VAL A 391 -26.82 -14.55 13.81
CA VAL A 391 -27.36 -15.18 15.03
C VAL A 391 -27.29 -14.21 16.23
N LEU A 392 -26.18 -13.51 16.39
CA LEU A 392 -26.02 -12.53 17.45
C LEU A 392 -26.99 -11.36 17.28
N ARG A 393 -27.13 -10.82 16.09
CA ARG A 393 -28.05 -9.70 15.80
C ARG A 393 -29.50 -10.06 15.97
N GLU A 394 -29.94 -11.20 15.46
CA GLU A 394 -31.33 -11.69 15.62
C GLU A 394 -31.69 -11.91 17.10
N GLY A 395 -30.71 -12.27 17.92
CA GLY A 395 -30.85 -12.31 19.38
C GLY A 395 -30.70 -10.98 20.09
N GLY A 396 -30.53 -9.86 19.36
CA GLY A 396 -30.39 -8.51 19.95
C GLY A 396 -29.04 -8.22 20.59
N TRP A 397 -28.00 -9.02 20.25
CA TRP A 397 -26.66 -8.84 20.81
C TRP A 397 -25.79 -7.90 19.97
N THR A 398 -25.11 -7.02 20.67
CA THR A 398 -24.07 -6.14 20.12
C THR A 398 -22.68 -6.76 20.28
N LYS A 399 -21.69 -6.17 19.65
CA LYS A 399 -20.28 -6.57 19.80
C LYS A 399 -19.78 -6.50 21.25
N PRO A 400 -20.09 -5.43 22.04
CA PRO A 400 -19.81 -5.41 23.47
C PRO A 400 -20.49 -6.53 24.26
N ASN A 401 -21.75 -6.87 23.97
CA ASN A 401 -22.44 -7.97 24.64
C ASN A 401 -21.72 -9.31 24.40
N LEU A 402 -21.33 -9.58 23.14
CA LEU A 402 -20.56 -10.77 22.81
C LEU A 402 -19.24 -10.80 23.57
N LYS A 403 -18.50 -9.69 23.59
CA LYS A 403 -17.21 -9.59 24.28
C LYS A 403 -17.35 -9.86 25.79
N GLN A 404 -18.32 -9.23 26.45
CA GLN A 404 -18.58 -9.44 27.87
C GLN A 404 -18.96 -10.88 28.20
N ALA A 405 -19.85 -11.47 27.41
CA ALA A 405 -20.31 -12.85 27.64
C ALA A 405 -19.16 -13.86 27.43
N LEU A 406 -18.26 -13.61 26.46
CA LEU A 406 -17.06 -14.44 26.29
C LEU A 406 -16.12 -14.33 27.49
N TYR A 407 -15.87 -13.14 28.04
CA TYR A 407 -15.06 -12.98 29.24
C TYR A 407 -15.67 -13.71 30.42
N ASP A 408 -17.00 -13.68 30.60
CA ASP A 408 -17.69 -14.37 31.69
C ASP A 408 -17.61 -15.89 31.55
N GLU A 409 -17.81 -16.45 30.35
CA GLU A 409 -17.69 -17.89 30.06
C GLU A 409 -16.24 -18.40 30.13
N LEU A 410 -15.24 -17.55 29.93
CA LEU A 410 -13.83 -17.93 29.92
C LEU A 410 -13.14 -17.88 31.27
N LYS A 411 -13.84 -17.45 32.32
CA LYS A 411 -13.33 -17.53 33.68
C LYS A 411 -13.18 -18.98 34.13
N THR A 412 -12.05 -19.29 34.73
CA THR A 412 -11.71 -20.66 35.20
C THR A 412 -11.24 -20.59 36.67
N PRO A 413 -11.72 -21.47 37.55
CA PRO A 413 -11.20 -21.55 38.92
C PRO A 413 -9.69 -21.82 38.89
N GLY A 414 -8.93 -21.07 39.68
CA GLY A 414 -7.48 -21.27 39.76
C GLY A 414 -7.11 -22.70 40.18
N ALA A 415 -7.91 -23.34 41.00
CA ALA A 415 -7.73 -24.74 41.38
C ALA A 415 -7.67 -25.73 40.21
N ASP A 416 -8.39 -25.43 39.10
CA ASP A 416 -8.43 -26.30 37.92
C ASP A 416 -7.18 -26.16 37.04
N ILE A 417 -6.40 -25.10 37.25
CA ILE A 417 -5.24 -24.74 36.43
C ILE A 417 -3.92 -25.13 37.11
N ILE A 418 -3.90 -25.30 38.42
CA ILE A 418 -2.70 -25.50 39.24
C ILE A 418 -2.11 -26.93 39.14
N ARG A 419 -2.90 -27.93 38.81
CA ARG A 419 -2.53 -29.33 38.99
C ARG A 419 -1.81 -29.94 37.80
N GLY A 420 -0.58 -30.37 38.00
CA GLY A 420 0.11 -31.32 37.18
C GLY A 420 -0.06 -32.75 37.67
N LYS A 421 0.48 -33.73 36.93
CA LYS A 421 0.52 -35.11 37.30
C LYS A 421 1.39 -35.28 38.56
N ASP A 422 0.97 -36.19 39.49
CA ASP A 422 1.73 -36.55 40.68
C ASP A 422 2.02 -35.36 41.64
N GLY A 423 1.17 -34.35 41.66
CA GLY A 423 1.32 -33.22 42.57
C GLY A 423 2.37 -32.18 42.17
N ILE A 424 2.96 -32.32 40.98
CA ILE A 424 3.86 -31.31 40.43
C ILE A 424 3.05 -30.06 40.10
N ALA A 425 3.42 -28.93 40.67
CA ALA A 425 2.84 -27.62 40.36
C ALA A 425 3.23 -27.21 38.95
N GLU A 426 2.39 -27.54 37.99
CA GLU A 426 2.46 -27.03 36.62
C GLU A 426 1.42 -25.93 36.45
N GLY A 427 1.83 -24.77 35.93
CA GLY A 427 0.92 -23.65 35.68
C GLY A 427 0.93 -22.61 36.79
N MET A 428 -0.18 -22.37 37.45
CA MET A 428 -0.31 -21.30 38.45
C MET A 428 0.27 -21.65 39.84
N PRO A 429 0.83 -20.63 40.52
CA PRO A 429 1.17 -20.75 41.93
C PRO A 429 -0.11 -21.00 42.75
N GLU A 430 0.03 -21.82 43.81
CA GLU A 430 -1.09 -22.25 44.68
C GLU A 430 -1.87 -21.09 45.30
N LYS A 431 -1.22 -19.93 45.48
CA LYS A 431 -1.88 -18.70 45.99
C LYS A 431 -3.08 -18.22 45.14
N PHE A 432 -3.21 -18.69 43.91
CA PHE A 432 -4.32 -18.36 43.01
C PHE A 432 -5.47 -19.38 43.05
N LYS A 433 -5.35 -20.40 43.87
CA LYS A 433 -6.30 -21.54 43.95
C LYS A 433 -7.77 -21.13 44.12
N ASP A 434 -8.02 -20.15 44.95
CA ASP A 434 -9.36 -19.75 45.37
C ASP A 434 -9.94 -18.57 44.58
N ILE A 435 -9.28 -18.18 43.48
CA ILE A 435 -9.74 -17.08 42.62
C ILE A 435 -10.16 -17.55 41.25
N MET A 436 -11.09 -16.79 40.62
CA MET A 436 -11.45 -16.96 39.23
C MET A 436 -10.45 -16.21 38.36
N LEU A 437 -9.88 -16.91 37.39
CA LEU A 437 -8.86 -16.39 36.48
C LEU A 437 -9.41 -16.19 35.07
N ASN A 438 -9.14 -15.04 34.50
CA ASN A 438 -9.48 -14.75 33.12
C ASN A 438 -8.50 -15.44 32.17
N LYS A 439 -9.01 -16.04 31.10
CA LYS A 439 -8.18 -16.64 30.05
C LYS A 439 -7.36 -15.58 29.31
N PHE A 440 -8.00 -14.51 28.90
CA PHE A 440 -7.40 -13.42 28.19
C PHE A 440 -7.14 -12.22 29.09
N ARG A 441 -6.17 -11.40 28.72
CA ARG A 441 -5.96 -10.11 29.38
C ARG A 441 -7.14 -9.18 29.10
N ASP A 442 -7.27 -8.13 29.90
CA ASP A 442 -8.25 -7.08 29.65
C ASP A 442 -8.02 -6.52 28.24
N ASP A 443 -9.10 -6.33 27.48
CA ASP A 443 -9.09 -5.96 26.07
C ASP A 443 -8.33 -6.89 25.10
N GLY A 444 -7.97 -8.10 25.52
CA GLY A 444 -7.26 -9.07 24.69
C GLY A 444 -8.11 -9.82 23.66
N LEU A 445 -9.45 -9.67 23.69
CA LEU A 445 -10.34 -10.24 22.68
C LEU A 445 -10.71 -9.17 21.64
N HIS A 446 -10.30 -9.39 20.39
CA HIS A 446 -10.62 -8.53 19.26
C HIS A 446 -11.59 -9.25 18.32
N ILE A 447 -12.66 -8.58 17.91
CA ILE A 447 -13.71 -9.18 17.07
C ILE A 447 -13.73 -8.46 15.73
N VAL A 448 -13.63 -9.22 14.64
CA VAL A 448 -13.54 -8.73 13.26
C VAL A 448 -14.54 -9.48 12.39
N GLY A 449 -15.29 -8.78 11.58
CA GLY A 449 -16.20 -9.41 10.62
C GLY A 449 -15.48 -9.77 9.33
N ALA A 450 -15.52 -11.03 8.88
CA ALA A 450 -15.07 -11.42 7.54
C ALA A 450 -15.61 -12.81 7.17
N GLY A 451 -15.53 -13.14 5.89
CA GLY A 451 -15.86 -14.46 5.38
C GLY A 451 -17.10 -14.51 4.49
N GLY A 452 -17.36 -15.66 3.90
CA GLY A 452 -18.52 -15.94 3.06
C GLY A 452 -19.82 -16.05 3.86
N LYS A 453 -20.95 -15.99 3.14
CA LYS A 453 -22.30 -16.01 3.71
C LYS A 453 -22.89 -17.41 3.90
N ALA A 454 -22.06 -18.46 3.90
CA ALA A 454 -22.52 -19.83 4.01
C ALA A 454 -21.58 -20.69 4.88
N GLY A 455 -22.15 -21.65 5.60
CA GLY A 455 -21.44 -22.71 6.31
C GLY A 455 -21.40 -22.56 7.82
N MET A 456 -21.74 -21.41 8.38
CA MET A 456 -21.63 -21.11 9.83
C MET A 456 -20.23 -21.46 10.36
N PHE A 457 -19.21 -20.93 9.69
CA PHE A 457 -17.81 -21.07 10.04
C PHE A 457 -17.24 -19.72 10.41
N SER A 458 -16.56 -19.67 11.54
CA SER A 458 -15.74 -18.52 11.98
C SER A 458 -14.31 -18.98 12.21
N ALA A 459 -13.42 -18.09 12.63
CA ALA A 459 -12.04 -18.45 12.89
C ALA A 459 -11.53 -17.75 14.16
N ILE A 460 -10.51 -18.35 14.77
CA ILE A 460 -9.76 -17.77 15.86
C ILE A 460 -8.31 -17.64 15.40
N ILE A 461 -7.71 -16.47 15.59
CA ILE A 461 -6.29 -16.24 15.40
C ILE A 461 -5.72 -15.93 16.76
N SER A 462 -4.96 -16.88 17.31
CA SER A 462 -4.35 -16.70 18.63
C SER A 462 -3.20 -15.69 18.57
N GLY A 463 -3.05 -14.88 19.61
CA GLY A 463 -1.95 -13.97 19.76
C GLY A 463 -0.66 -14.63 20.23
N TRP A 464 0.42 -13.86 20.21
CA TRP A 464 1.66 -14.24 20.85
C TRP A 464 1.48 -14.26 22.37
N LEU A 465 2.06 -15.27 23.03
CA LEU A 465 1.95 -15.43 24.49
C LEU A 465 2.51 -14.26 25.31
N ALA A 466 3.50 -13.54 24.76
CA ALA A 466 4.03 -12.32 25.36
C ALA A 466 3.23 -11.09 24.92
N SER A 467 1.92 -11.08 25.20
CA SER A 467 1.02 -9.97 24.94
C SER A 467 0.99 -8.97 26.10
N GLY A 468 0.55 -7.74 25.82
CA GLY A 468 0.43 -6.67 26.80
C GLY A 468 1.68 -5.78 26.90
N GLU A 469 1.83 -5.04 28.00
CA GLU A 469 2.86 -4.00 28.17
C GLU A 469 4.31 -4.50 28.05
N LYS A 470 4.56 -5.75 28.39
CA LYS A 470 5.90 -6.38 28.32
C LYS A 470 6.12 -7.22 27.08
N GLY A 471 5.23 -7.19 26.15
CA GLY A 471 5.28 -7.96 24.92
C GLY A 471 4.72 -7.18 23.75
N SER A 472 3.93 -7.84 22.89
CA SER A 472 3.28 -7.17 21.76
C SER A 472 1.87 -6.76 22.10
N GLN A 473 1.47 -5.59 21.61
CA GLN A 473 0.09 -5.11 21.61
C GLN A 473 -0.38 -4.90 20.19
N MET A 474 -1.71 -5.04 19.97
CA MET A 474 -2.27 -4.59 18.70
C MET A 474 -2.07 -3.09 18.55
N VAL A 475 -1.61 -2.67 17.39
CA VAL A 475 -1.40 -1.27 17.04
C VAL A 475 -2.22 -0.88 15.82
N SER A 476 -2.57 0.39 15.69
CA SER A 476 -3.30 0.93 14.55
C SER A 476 -2.53 2.10 13.94
N GLN A 477 -2.60 2.23 12.63
CA GLN A 477 -1.97 3.31 11.87
C GLN A 477 -2.91 3.79 10.77
N GLN A 478 -3.25 5.06 10.80
CA GLN A 478 -4.00 5.71 9.72
C GLN A 478 -3.20 5.72 8.42
N ILE A 479 -3.88 5.48 7.33
CA ILE A 479 -3.35 5.55 5.96
C ILE A 479 -3.61 6.98 5.46
N ASN A 480 -2.54 7.68 5.14
CA ASN A 480 -2.59 9.06 4.63
C ASN A 480 -2.09 9.08 3.20
#